data_1db52b043e640a67b11c42de428baba1
#
_entry.id   1db52b043e640a67b11c42de428baba1
#
_cell.length_a   1.000
_cell.length_b   1.000
_cell.length_c   1.000
_cell.angle_alpha   90.00
_cell.angle_beta   90.00
_cell.angle_gamma   90.00
#
_symmetry.space_group_name_H-M   'P 1'
#
loop_
_entity.id
_entity.type
_entity.pdbx_description
1 polymer ?
#
loop_
_entity_poly.entity_id
_entity_poly.type
_entity_poly.pdbx_seq_one_letter_code
_entity_poly.pdbx_strand_id
1 'polypeptide(L)'
;MLTLGSQATGRRDGAELDPLAREGKLRKELGLLAIFCIASGAMISSGLFVLPGIAFAATGPSVVLAYLLAGVLAIPALFSKAELATAMPKAGGSYFFIERSLGGAFGTIGGMAAWLSLTLKTAFALVGMGSFAVLLFPDMSVLDIKLLAIALCLVFMAINLFGTRHAGRLQSGLVLALLAALAYFVFRGLPSVEAARFEPFMPKGSGAVFATAGLVFVSYGGLTKAASVAEEARNPGRNIPLGMILAFVVVTAFYGLAIFVTVGTLDASALAGSRTPLSTAAASFAGTPGLLILAIAALVAFITTGNAGILSASRTPMAMSKDGLLPSFLGRVNRRFGTPHYGILATGAIMIVAIVALDLVTLVKVASTMKIILFLLVNLAVIMMRESRIQHYRPTFRSPLYPWVQGAGILLYGFLVFKMGFVALALTGAFFGGSLLWYVGYVGVHRRRDSALIQVVRRITDRDLEPSGAALESELREILKERDDIVEDRFDSLTHECTILDRHERESVWDFFRGISGTLSEQLGMP
;
A
#
# COMPACT_ATOMS: atom_id res chain seq x y z
N MET A 1 -17.25 21.73 -75.40
CA MET A 1 -15.77 21.84 -75.37
C MET A 1 -15.37 21.68 -73.91
N LEU A 2 -15.01 20.49 -73.48
CA LEU A 2 -13.68 20.06 -73.10
C LEU A 2 -13.08 20.92 -71.99
N THR A 3 -12.72 20.41 -70.80
CA THR A 3 -11.88 19.23 -70.53
C THR A 3 -11.94 18.84 -69.06
N LEU A 4 -11.83 17.57 -68.84
CA LEU A 4 -11.52 16.79 -67.68
C LEU A 4 -10.30 17.27 -66.88
N GLY A 5 -10.29 17.02 -65.57
CA GLY A 5 -9.10 17.10 -64.71
C GLY A 5 -9.37 16.56 -63.32
N SER A 6 -9.53 15.25 -63.24
CA SER A 6 -9.48 14.45 -62.00
C SER A 6 -8.14 14.57 -61.29
N GLN A 7 -8.13 14.75 -60.00
CA GLN A 7 -7.20 14.01 -59.09
C GLN A 7 -7.78 13.92 -57.70
N ALA A 8 -8.24 12.73 -57.38
CA ALA A 8 -8.54 12.29 -56.04
C ALA A 8 -7.22 12.03 -55.30
N THR A 9 -6.87 12.88 -54.35
CA THR A 9 -5.87 12.53 -53.33
C THR A 9 -6.61 12.17 -52.05
N GLY A 10 -6.67 10.88 -51.79
CA GLY A 10 -7.19 10.31 -50.55
C GLY A 10 -6.42 10.83 -49.35
N ARG A 11 -7.02 11.73 -48.63
CA ARG A 11 -6.61 12.02 -47.24
C ARG A 11 -7.17 10.90 -46.37
N ARG A 12 -6.27 10.08 -45.85
CA ARG A 12 -6.56 9.21 -44.69
C ARG A 12 -6.85 10.14 -43.53
N ASP A 13 -8.13 10.29 -43.23
CA ASP A 13 -8.56 10.90 -41.98
C ASP A 13 -8.10 9.99 -40.84
N GLY A 14 -6.93 10.35 -40.29
CA GLY A 14 -6.54 9.89 -38.96
C GLY A 14 -7.61 10.42 -37.99
N ALA A 15 -8.37 9.52 -37.39
CA ALA A 15 -9.29 9.86 -36.33
C ALA A 15 -8.50 10.65 -35.27
N GLU A 16 -8.67 11.96 -35.26
CA GLU A 16 -8.30 12.83 -34.14
C GLU A 16 -9.15 12.36 -32.95
N LEU A 17 -8.55 11.51 -32.13
CA LEU A 17 -9.09 11.13 -30.83
C LEU A 17 -9.33 12.42 -30.03
N ASP A 18 -10.58 12.64 -29.67
CA ASP A 18 -11.10 13.76 -28.89
C ASP A 18 -10.13 14.20 -27.78
N PRO A 19 -9.62 15.44 -27.77
CA PRO A 19 -8.73 15.95 -26.72
C PRO A 19 -9.36 15.87 -25.33
N LEU A 20 -10.67 15.88 -25.21
CA LEU A 20 -11.42 15.79 -23.95
C LEU A 20 -11.38 14.38 -23.33
N ALA A 21 -11.13 13.34 -24.13
CA ALA A 21 -10.93 11.97 -23.63
C ALA A 21 -9.57 11.77 -22.94
N ARG A 22 -8.62 12.72 -23.03
CA ARG A 22 -7.32 12.70 -22.35
C ARG A 22 -7.31 13.38 -20.98
N GLU A 23 -8.35 14.09 -20.59
CA GLU A 23 -8.44 14.84 -19.33
C GLU A 23 -8.76 13.97 -18.09
N GLY A 24 -8.24 12.79 -17.96
CA GLY A 24 -8.45 11.97 -16.75
C GLY A 24 -7.41 10.88 -16.54
N LYS A 25 -6.58 10.57 -17.53
CA LYS A 25 -5.60 9.50 -17.42
C LYS A 25 -4.27 10.00 -16.83
N LEU A 26 -3.82 9.37 -15.75
CA LEU A 26 -2.49 9.64 -15.18
C LEU A 26 -1.41 9.20 -16.18
N ARG A 27 -0.35 10.03 -16.33
CA ARG A 27 0.77 9.68 -17.20
C ARG A 27 1.57 8.52 -16.63
N LYS A 28 1.83 7.48 -17.42
CA LYS A 28 2.67 6.34 -17.06
C LYS A 28 4.16 6.74 -17.10
N GLU A 29 4.66 7.30 -16.01
CA GLU A 29 6.05 7.84 -15.93
C GLU A 29 6.96 7.03 -15.01
N LEU A 30 6.40 6.21 -14.09
CA LEU A 30 7.16 5.52 -13.05
C LEU A 30 7.82 4.23 -13.58
N GLY A 31 9.15 4.25 -13.72
CA GLY A 31 9.95 3.06 -13.99
C GLY A 31 10.25 2.23 -12.73
N LEU A 32 10.96 1.11 -12.90
CA LEU A 32 11.33 0.18 -11.83
C LEU A 32 12.04 0.87 -10.65
N LEU A 33 13.04 1.73 -10.93
CA LEU A 33 13.77 2.44 -9.88
C LEU A 33 12.87 3.38 -9.08
N ALA A 34 11.94 4.08 -9.74
CA ALA A 34 11.01 4.96 -9.05
C ALA A 34 10.06 4.17 -8.12
N ILE A 35 9.54 3.03 -8.57
CA ILE A 35 8.69 2.14 -7.75
C ILE A 35 9.48 1.56 -6.57
N PHE A 36 10.71 1.11 -6.80
CA PHE A 36 11.62 0.67 -5.75
C PHE A 36 11.86 1.77 -4.70
N CYS A 37 12.17 3.00 -5.13
CA CYS A 37 12.39 4.12 -4.22
C CYS A 37 11.10 4.52 -3.46
N ILE A 38 9.94 4.51 -4.12
CA ILE A 38 8.66 4.81 -3.45
C ILE A 38 8.38 3.77 -2.36
N ALA A 39 8.57 2.47 -2.64
CA ALA A 39 8.35 1.40 -1.68
C ALA A 39 9.37 1.46 -0.53
N SER A 40 10.67 1.57 -0.83
CA SER A 40 11.76 1.62 0.15
C SER A 40 11.66 2.85 1.05
N GLY A 41 11.48 4.04 0.48
CA GLY A 41 11.33 5.28 1.24
C GLY A 41 10.07 5.30 2.10
N ALA A 42 9.00 4.61 1.68
CA ALA A 42 7.80 4.47 2.50
C ALA A 42 7.96 3.45 3.63
N MET A 43 8.88 2.50 3.54
CA MET A 43 9.22 1.59 4.64
C MET A 43 10.17 2.26 5.63
N ILE A 44 11.30 2.79 5.16
CA ILE A 44 12.36 3.37 5.99
C ILE A 44 11.91 4.74 6.53
N SER A 45 11.58 4.79 7.81
CA SER A 45 11.11 5.99 8.51
C SER A 45 11.28 5.78 10.02
N SER A 46 10.37 6.32 10.83
CA SER A 46 10.34 6.15 12.29
C SER A 46 10.39 4.69 12.77
N GLY A 47 9.93 3.75 11.94
CA GLY A 47 10.06 2.32 12.19
C GLY A 47 11.49 1.79 12.27
N LEU A 48 12.47 2.49 11.68
CA LEU A 48 13.89 2.15 11.80
C LEU A 48 14.60 3.10 12.77
N PHE A 49 14.31 4.41 12.72
CA PHE A 49 15.11 5.40 13.44
C PHE A 49 14.69 5.64 14.89
N VAL A 50 13.44 5.30 15.26
CA VAL A 50 12.88 5.52 16.61
C VAL A 50 12.48 4.23 17.30
N LEU A 51 11.83 3.33 16.54
CA LEU A 51 11.22 2.13 17.11
C LEU A 51 12.20 1.10 17.70
N PRO A 52 13.48 0.98 17.27
CA PRO A 52 14.40 0.00 17.82
C PRO A 52 14.63 0.13 19.32
N GLY A 53 14.69 1.34 19.89
CA GLY A 53 14.81 1.55 21.33
C GLY A 53 13.59 0.99 22.09
N ILE A 54 12.39 1.29 21.62
CA ILE A 54 11.13 0.77 22.18
C ILE A 54 11.05 -0.74 22.05
N ALA A 55 11.41 -1.26 20.89
CA ALA A 55 11.37 -2.69 20.58
C ALA A 55 12.42 -3.46 21.41
N PHE A 56 13.60 -2.91 21.59
CA PHE A 56 14.64 -3.47 22.48
C PHE A 56 14.17 -3.49 23.94
N ALA A 57 13.56 -2.42 24.43
CA ALA A 57 12.98 -2.42 25.77
C ALA A 57 11.91 -3.52 25.96
N ALA A 58 11.22 -3.91 24.90
CA ALA A 58 10.19 -4.95 24.92
C ALA A 58 10.74 -6.38 24.89
N THR A 59 11.87 -6.66 24.19
CA THR A 59 12.34 -8.03 23.95
C THR A 59 13.83 -8.26 24.22
N GLY A 60 14.63 -7.21 24.41
CA GLY A 60 16.09 -7.29 24.54
C GLY A 60 16.78 -7.51 23.18
N PRO A 61 17.98 -8.12 23.17
CA PRO A 61 18.79 -8.32 21.96
C PRO A 61 18.08 -9.09 20.83
N SER A 62 17.10 -9.93 21.17
CA SER A 62 16.26 -10.63 20.19
C SER A 62 15.36 -9.71 19.34
N VAL A 63 15.44 -8.39 19.55
CA VAL A 63 14.81 -7.39 18.66
C VAL A 63 15.26 -7.56 17.20
N VAL A 64 16.50 -7.99 16.95
CA VAL A 64 16.99 -8.32 15.61
C VAL A 64 16.10 -9.38 14.97
N LEU A 65 15.84 -10.46 15.71
CA LEU A 65 14.96 -11.53 15.24
C LEU A 65 13.51 -11.05 15.06
N ALA A 66 13.02 -10.16 15.93
CA ALA A 66 11.68 -9.61 15.81
C ALA A 66 11.48 -8.80 14.52
N TYR A 67 12.48 -8.01 14.09
CA TYR A 67 12.43 -7.29 12.82
C TYR A 67 12.48 -8.23 11.60
N LEU A 68 13.37 -9.23 11.62
CA LEU A 68 13.44 -10.23 10.55
C LEU A 68 12.16 -11.05 10.46
N LEU A 69 11.61 -11.46 11.60
CA LEU A 69 10.34 -12.18 11.68
C LEU A 69 9.18 -11.34 11.14
N ALA A 70 9.10 -10.05 11.49
CA ALA A 70 8.12 -9.15 10.91
C ALA A 70 8.25 -9.04 9.38
N GLY A 71 9.48 -9.09 8.86
CA GLY A 71 9.74 -9.20 7.42
C GLY A 71 9.16 -10.48 6.83
N VAL A 72 9.51 -11.62 7.38
CA VAL A 72 8.99 -12.92 6.91
C VAL A 72 7.46 -12.95 6.92
N LEU A 73 6.88 -12.44 8.00
CA LEU A 73 5.41 -12.33 8.14
C LEU A 73 4.77 -11.33 7.14
N ALA A 74 5.52 -10.41 6.56
CA ALA A 74 5.00 -9.50 5.53
C ALA A 74 4.96 -10.13 4.13
N ILE A 75 5.66 -11.25 3.88
CA ILE A 75 5.76 -11.91 2.57
C ILE A 75 4.40 -12.30 1.99
N PRO A 76 3.46 -12.93 2.71
CA PRO A 76 2.16 -13.28 2.15
C PRO A 76 1.40 -12.08 1.59
N ALA A 77 1.39 -10.97 2.33
CA ALA A 77 0.74 -9.76 1.87
C ALA A 77 1.49 -9.06 0.74
N LEU A 78 2.83 -9.15 0.69
CA LEU A 78 3.65 -8.67 -0.43
C LEU A 78 3.22 -9.33 -1.74
N PHE A 79 3.18 -10.66 -1.77
CA PHE A 79 2.80 -11.42 -2.96
C PHE A 79 1.34 -11.20 -3.34
N SER A 80 0.44 -11.20 -2.37
CA SER A 80 -0.99 -10.95 -2.60
C SER A 80 -1.24 -9.55 -3.18
N LYS A 81 -0.53 -8.53 -2.69
CA LYS A 81 -0.62 -7.17 -3.24
C LYS A 81 -0.02 -7.03 -4.62
N ALA A 82 1.12 -7.68 -4.86
CA ALA A 82 1.73 -7.68 -6.17
C ALA A 82 0.79 -8.30 -7.22
N GLU A 83 0.11 -9.40 -6.87
CA GLU A 83 -0.88 -10.03 -7.73
C GLU A 83 -2.07 -9.11 -8.01
N LEU A 84 -2.72 -8.58 -6.96
CA LEU A 84 -3.87 -7.69 -7.13
C LEU A 84 -3.52 -6.40 -7.88
N ALA A 85 -2.34 -5.83 -7.63
CA ALA A 85 -1.89 -4.62 -8.32
C ALA A 85 -1.57 -4.85 -9.80
N THR A 86 -1.16 -6.08 -10.18
CA THR A 86 -0.97 -6.43 -11.59
C THR A 86 -2.27 -6.81 -12.29
N ALA A 87 -3.25 -7.36 -11.56
CA ALA A 87 -4.58 -7.63 -12.11
C ALA A 87 -5.38 -6.34 -12.30
N MET A 88 -5.30 -5.41 -11.33
CA MET A 88 -6.11 -4.20 -11.25
C MET A 88 -5.22 -2.97 -10.99
N PRO A 89 -4.45 -2.48 -11.97
CA PRO A 89 -3.52 -1.35 -11.80
C PRO A 89 -4.27 -0.01 -11.77
N LYS A 90 -5.13 0.20 -10.75
CA LYS A 90 -5.88 1.44 -10.50
C LYS A 90 -5.41 2.14 -9.24
N ALA A 91 -5.60 3.45 -9.20
CA ALA A 91 -5.41 4.24 -7.99
C ALA A 91 -6.42 3.85 -6.90
N GLY A 92 -5.98 3.78 -5.64
CA GLY A 92 -6.82 3.33 -4.51
C GLY A 92 -6.16 2.26 -3.65
N GLY A 93 -5.21 1.53 -4.22
CA GLY A 93 -4.38 0.55 -3.50
C GLY A 93 -5.20 -0.54 -2.81
N SER A 94 -4.81 -0.88 -1.57
CA SER A 94 -5.42 -2.02 -0.85
C SER A 94 -6.92 -1.89 -0.61
N TYR A 95 -7.44 -0.66 -0.43
CA TYR A 95 -8.87 -0.42 -0.28
C TYR A 95 -9.64 -0.90 -1.52
N PHE A 96 -9.20 -0.47 -2.70
CA PHE A 96 -9.83 -0.80 -3.99
C PHE A 96 -9.90 -2.32 -4.19
N PHE A 97 -8.79 -3.03 -3.91
CA PHE A 97 -8.74 -4.48 -4.04
C PHE A 97 -9.70 -5.20 -3.09
N ILE A 98 -9.77 -4.76 -1.82
CA ILE A 98 -10.62 -5.38 -0.81
C ILE A 98 -12.10 -5.16 -1.16
N GLU A 99 -12.47 -3.96 -1.57
CA GLU A 99 -13.87 -3.64 -1.89
C GLU A 99 -14.36 -4.45 -3.10
N ARG A 100 -13.58 -4.54 -4.17
CA ARG A 100 -13.94 -5.32 -5.37
C ARG A 100 -13.99 -6.82 -5.11
N SER A 101 -13.12 -7.32 -4.22
CA SER A 101 -13.04 -8.74 -3.92
C SER A 101 -14.07 -9.20 -2.90
N LEU A 102 -14.19 -8.46 -1.78
CA LEU A 102 -14.95 -8.88 -0.60
C LEU A 102 -16.27 -8.11 -0.41
N GLY A 103 -16.49 -7.04 -1.19
CA GLY A 103 -17.69 -6.22 -1.12
C GLY A 103 -17.66 -5.10 -0.10
N GLY A 104 -18.75 -4.31 -0.05
CA GLY A 104 -18.81 -3.04 0.65
C GLY A 104 -18.55 -3.09 2.15
N ALA A 105 -18.98 -4.15 2.85
CA ALA A 105 -18.74 -4.28 4.30
C ALA A 105 -17.24 -4.42 4.59
N PHE A 106 -16.56 -5.37 3.94
CA PHE A 106 -15.12 -5.54 4.06
C PHE A 106 -14.35 -4.36 3.44
N GLY A 107 -14.88 -3.75 2.37
CA GLY A 107 -14.37 -2.52 1.78
C GLY A 107 -14.37 -1.36 2.79
N THR A 108 -15.43 -1.21 3.58
CA THR A 108 -15.49 -0.20 4.64
C THR A 108 -14.44 -0.47 5.72
N ILE A 109 -14.37 -1.70 6.24
CA ILE A 109 -13.37 -2.09 7.24
C ILE A 109 -11.95 -1.91 6.69
N GLY A 110 -11.66 -2.44 5.50
CA GLY A 110 -10.35 -2.37 4.86
C GLY A 110 -9.94 -0.94 4.49
N GLY A 111 -10.89 -0.12 4.03
CA GLY A 111 -10.65 1.28 3.71
C GLY A 111 -10.34 2.11 4.95
N MET A 112 -11.13 1.96 6.01
CA MET A 112 -10.87 2.61 7.30
C MET A 112 -9.54 2.14 7.91
N ALA A 113 -9.23 0.83 7.87
CA ALA A 113 -7.96 0.29 8.34
C ALA A 113 -6.76 0.84 7.54
N ALA A 114 -6.90 0.95 6.20
CA ALA A 114 -5.87 1.53 5.34
C ALA A 114 -5.64 3.01 5.68
N TRP A 115 -6.71 3.78 5.85
CA TRP A 115 -6.65 5.19 6.20
C TRP A 115 -6.01 5.41 7.56
N LEU A 116 -6.52 4.76 8.61
CA LEU A 116 -6.00 4.89 9.98
C LEU A 116 -4.56 4.39 10.10
N SER A 117 -4.24 3.22 9.54
CA SER A 117 -2.88 2.69 9.58
C SER A 117 -1.85 3.67 8.98
N LEU A 118 -2.18 4.30 7.86
CA LEU A 118 -1.27 5.25 7.20
C LEU A 118 -1.23 6.59 7.95
N THR A 119 -2.37 7.07 8.45
CA THR A 119 -2.49 8.29 9.26
C THR A 119 -1.67 8.16 10.55
N LEU A 120 -1.84 7.06 11.29
CA LEU A 120 -1.12 6.83 12.54
C LEU A 120 0.37 6.58 12.33
N LYS A 121 0.76 5.87 11.25
CA LYS A 121 2.17 5.74 10.86
C LYS A 121 2.80 7.11 10.57
N THR A 122 2.05 8.00 9.92
CA THR A 122 2.52 9.36 9.61
C THR A 122 2.61 10.21 10.88
N ALA A 123 1.63 10.11 11.79
CA ALA A 123 1.69 10.74 13.11
C ALA A 123 2.93 10.26 13.89
N PHE A 124 3.23 8.95 13.87
CA PHE A 124 4.44 8.40 14.48
C PHE A 124 5.72 8.97 13.85
N ALA A 125 5.75 9.21 12.54
CA ALA A 125 6.90 9.84 11.90
C ALA A 125 7.09 11.31 12.35
N LEU A 126 6.00 12.06 12.55
CA LEU A 126 6.05 13.44 13.04
C LEU A 126 6.53 13.52 14.50
N VAL A 127 6.03 12.61 15.36
CA VAL A 127 6.52 12.51 16.75
C VAL A 127 7.99 12.07 16.75
N GLY A 128 8.39 11.17 15.86
CA GLY A 128 9.77 10.78 15.64
C GLY A 128 10.66 11.98 15.26
N MET A 129 10.20 12.84 14.35
CA MET A 129 10.91 14.07 13.98
C MET A 129 11.08 14.98 15.18
N GLY A 130 10.02 15.18 15.98
CA GLY A 130 10.09 15.93 17.23
C GLY A 130 11.08 15.32 18.24
N SER A 131 11.16 13.99 18.31
CA SER A 131 12.13 13.30 19.17
C SER A 131 13.60 13.56 18.77
N PHE A 132 13.88 13.78 17.48
CA PHE A 132 15.22 14.15 17.03
C PHE A 132 15.62 15.59 17.37
N ALA A 133 14.65 16.45 17.67
CA ALA A 133 14.95 17.78 18.19
C ALA A 133 15.65 17.76 19.56
N VAL A 134 15.50 16.68 20.34
CA VAL A 134 16.21 16.46 21.61
C VAL A 134 17.73 16.41 21.41
N LEU A 135 18.23 16.07 20.23
CA LEU A 135 19.68 16.12 19.92
C LEU A 135 20.23 17.57 19.91
N LEU A 136 19.35 18.54 19.60
CA LEU A 136 19.71 19.98 19.60
C LEU A 136 19.28 20.67 20.90
N PHE A 137 18.20 20.20 21.50
CA PHE A 137 17.59 20.77 22.72
C PHE A 137 17.35 19.64 23.73
N PRO A 138 18.36 19.26 24.53
CA PRO A 138 18.30 18.11 25.46
C PRO A 138 17.18 18.22 26.51
N ASP A 139 16.78 19.42 26.89
CA ASP A 139 15.79 19.67 27.94
C ASP A 139 14.34 19.60 27.49
N MET A 140 14.07 19.21 26.21
CA MET A 140 12.72 19.11 25.71
C MET A 140 11.89 18.05 26.45
N SER A 141 10.76 18.47 26.96
CA SER A 141 9.77 17.61 27.59
C SER A 141 8.98 16.79 26.53
N VAL A 142 8.25 15.78 26.99
CA VAL A 142 7.33 15.02 26.12
C VAL A 142 6.26 15.91 25.49
N LEU A 143 5.83 16.94 26.22
CA LEU A 143 4.85 17.91 25.73
C LEU A 143 5.43 18.74 24.59
N ASP A 144 6.67 19.21 24.71
CA ASP A 144 7.34 19.99 23.66
C ASP A 144 7.48 19.20 22.37
N ILE A 145 7.84 17.89 22.48
CA ILE A 145 7.91 16.98 21.34
C ILE A 145 6.53 16.83 20.67
N LYS A 146 5.44 16.69 21.44
CA LYS A 146 4.08 16.60 20.91
C LYS A 146 3.67 17.92 20.25
N LEU A 147 3.94 19.07 20.85
CA LEU A 147 3.65 20.38 20.27
C LEU A 147 4.40 20.61 18.95
N LEU A 148 5.68 20.25 18.91
CA LEU A 148 6.47 20.32 17.69
C LEU A 148 5.91 19.38 16.60
N ALA A 149 5.51 18.17 16.96
CA ALA A 149 4.87 17.22 16.03
C ALA A 149 3.54 17.76 15.47
N ILE A 150 2.73 18.44 16.27
CA ILE A 150 1.50 19.11 15.85
C ILE A 150 1.81 20.27 14.90
N ALA A 151 2.78 21.11 15.24
CA ALA A 151 3.21 22.22 14.38
C ALA A 151 3.66 21.69 13.00
N LEU A 152 4.48 20.65 12.97
CA LEU A 152 4.90 19.97 11.75
C LEU A 152 3.71 19.36 10.98
N CYS A 153 2.74 18.79 11.68
CA CYS A 153 1.50 18.29 11.08
C CYS A 153 0.77 19.42 10.34
N LEU A 154 0.58 20.57 10.99
CA LEU A 154 -0.07 21.74 10.39
C LEU A 154 0.68 22.26 9.17
N VAL A 155 2.01 22.34 9.25
CA VAL A 155 2.86 22.75 8.12
C VAL A 155 2.69 21.80 6.93
N PHE A 156 2.80 20.48 7.15
CA PHE A 156 2.61 19.52 6.06
C PHE A 156 1.18 19.47 5.54
N MET A 157 0.18 19.69 6.39
CA MET A 157 -1.20 19.87 5.94
C MET A 157 -1.32 21.06 4.99
N ALA A 158 -0.78 22.21 5.38
CA ALA A 158 -0.78 23.43 4.56
C ALA A 158 -0.11 23.16 3.20
N ILE A 159 1.10 22.58 3.20
CA ILE A 159 1.81 22.21 1.96
C ILE A 159 0.94 21.32 1.05
N ASN A 160 0.28 20.32 1.62
CA ASN A 160 -0.56 19.40 0.85
C ASN A 160 -1.88 20.01 0.37
N LEU A 161 -2.43 21.02 1.06
CA LEU A 161 -3.61 21.76 0.62
C LEU A 161 -3.32 22.59 -0.64
N PHE A 162 -2.13 23.19 -0.75
CA PHE A 162 -1.73 23.99 -1.92
C PHE A 162 -1.22 23.13 -3.10
N GLY A 163 -0.97 21.83 -2.90
CA GLY A 163 -0.57 20.89 -3.94
C GLY A 163 0.95 20.82 -4.16
N THR A 164 1.45 19.60 -4.40
CA THR A 164 2.88 19.33 -4.65
C THR A 164 3.06 18.69 -6.03
N ARG A 165 3.38 19.46 -7.06
CA ARG A 165 3.52 18.96 -8.44
C ARG A 165 4.89 18.33 -8.79
N HIS A 166 5.94 18.45 -7.97
CA HIS A 166 7.33 18.14 -8.38
C HIS A 166 8.09 17.12 -7.51
N ALA A 167 7.39 16.26 -6.73
CA ALA A 167 8.04 15.43 -5.70
C ALA A 167 8.78 14.16 -6.19
N GLY A 168 8.51 13.62 -7.38
CA GLY A 168 8.93 12.26 -7.74
C GLY A 168 10.44 12.05 -7.91
N ARG A 169 11.13 12.91 -8.68
CA ARG A 169 12.58 12.77 -8.91
C ARG A 169 13.41 13.07 -7.67
N LEU A 170 13.02 14.13 -6.94
CA LEU A 170 13.67 14.50 -5.68
C LEU A 170 13.51 13.37 -4.64
N GLN A 171 12.34 12.77 -4.54
CA GLN A 171 12.08 11.64 -3.64
C GLN A 171 13.00 10.46 -3.90
N SER A 172 13.23 10.09 -5.17
CA SER A 172 14.14 8.99 -5.52
C SER A 172 15.58 9.28 -5.10
N GLY A 173 16.07 10.50 -5.33
CA GLY A 173 17.39 10.93 -4.88
C GLY A 173 17.56 10.88 -3.36
N LEU A 174 16.56 11.37 -2.62
CA LEU A 174 16.56 11.34 -1.15
C LEU A 174 16.56 9.91 -0.60
N VAL A 175 15.82 8.98 -1.22
CA VAL A 175 15.81 7.58 -0.80
C VAL A 175 17.15 6.90 -1.07
N LEU A 176 17.79 7.16 -2.22
CA LEU A 176 19.12 6.64 -2.49
C LEU A 176 20.17 7.18 -1.52
N ALA A 177 20.12 8.46 -1.19
CA ALA A 177 20.98 9.06 -0.16
C ALA A 177 20.75 8.43 1.22
N LEU A 178 19.48 8.16 1.57
CA LEU A 178 19.11 7.46 2.79
C LEU A 178 19.69 6.03 2.84
N LEU A 179 19.59 5.27 1.76
CA LEU A 179 20.17 3.93 1.66
C LEU A 179 21.70 3.97 1.74
N ALA A 180 22.34 4.99 1.15
CA ALA A 180 23.78 5.20 1.27
C ALA A 180 24.22 5.53 2.71
N ALA A 181 23.44 6.34 3.44
CA ALA A 181 23.70 6.62 4.86
C ALA A 181 23.54 5.36 5.73
N LEU A 182 22.55 4.52 5.45
CA LEU A 182 22.38 3.23 6.14
C LEU A 182 23.51 2.23 5.78
N ALA A 183 23.95 2.20 4.53
CA ALA A 183 25.11 1.41 4.14
C ALA A 183 26.37 1.87 4.89
N TYR A 184 26.63 3.17 4.92
CA TYR A 184 27.72 3.75 5.73
C TYR A 184 27.62 3.31 7.19
N PHE A 185 26.45 3.42 7.82
CA PHE A 185 26.21 3.01 9.20
C PHE A 185 26.57 1.53 9.42
N VAL A 186 26.09 0.64 8.56
CA VAL A 186 26.33 -0.80 8.66
C VAL A 186 27.82 -1.12 8.47
N PHE A 187 28.45 -0.62 7.41
CA PHE A 187 29.86 -0.92 7.10
C PHE A 187 30.82 -0.40 8.17
N ARG A 188 30.57 0.80 8.70
CA ARG A 188 31.41 1.38 9.75
C ARG A 188 31.15 0.80 11.14
N GLY A 189 29.90 0.38 11.40
CA GLY A 189 29.51 -0.13 12.71
C GLY A 189 29.78 -1.61 12.91
N LEU A 190 29.76 -2.44 11.85
CA LEU A 190 30.00 -3.90 11.94
C LEU A 190 31.30 -4.27 12.70
N PRO A 191 32.46 -3.61 12.46
CA PRO A 191 33.69 -3.92 13.21
C PRO A 191 33.62 -3.60 14.70
N SER A 192 32.70 -2.74 15.12
CA SER A 192 32.52 -2.30 16.52
C SER A 192 31.47 -3.11 17.27
N VAL A 193 30.92 -4.16 16.66
CA VAL A 193 29.92 -5.03 17.27
C VAL A 193 30.58 -5.94 18.31
N GLU A 194 30.09 -5.91 19.54
CA GLU A 194 30.52 -6.76 20.64
C GLU A 194 29.51 -7.91 20.83
N ALA A 195 29.96 -9.15 20.67
CA ALA A 195 29.10 -10.33 20.81
C ALA A 195 28.49 -10.46 22.22
N ALA A 196 29.20 -10.02 23.26
CA ALA A 196 28.72 -10.04 24.64
C ALA A 196 27.42 -9.24 24.85
N ARG A 197 27.15 -8.25 24.03
CA ARG A 197 25.92 -7.42 24.12
C ARG A 197 24.65 -8.18 23.70
N PHE A 198 24.80 -9.35 23.12
CA PHE A 198 23.68 -10.22 22.75
C PHE A 198 23.34 -11.24 23.84
N GLU A 199 24.03 -11.27 24.96
CA GLU A 199 23.79 -12.20 26.05
C GLU A 199 23.12 -11.55 27.27
N PRO A 200 21.98 -12.10 27.76
CA PRO A 200 21.21 -13.21 27.18
C PRO A 200 20.41 -12.80 25.96
N PHE A 201 20.38 -13.61 24.89
CA PHE A 201 19.77 -13.25 23.61
C PHE A 201 18.25 -13.05 23.69
N MET A 202 17.54 -13.90 24.43
CA MET A 202 16.07 -13.86 24.60
C MET A 202 15.68 -13.70 26.09
N PRO A 203 16.01 -12.60 26.76
CA PRO A 203 15.78 -12.46 28.20
C PRO A 203 14.29 -12.50 28.59
N LYS A 204 13.38 -12.16 27.65
CA LYS A 204 11.92 -12.12 27.86
C LYS A 204 11.16 -13.25 27.15
N GLY A 205 11.88 -14.25 26.63
CA GLY A 205 11.34 -15.42 25.97
C GLY A 205 10.76 -15.18 24.58
N SER A 206 10.36 -16.27 23.89
CA SER A 206 9.86 -16.24 22.51
C SER A 206 8.55 -15.46 22.34
N GLY A 207 7.67 -15.46 23.37
CA GLY A 207 6.41 -14.71 23.33
C GLY A 207 6.63 -13.20 23.14
N ALA A 208 7.69 -12.64 23.78
CA ALA A 208 8.07 -11.24 23.61
C ALA A 208 8.59 -10.95 22.20
N VAL A 209 9.28 -11.89 21.54
CA VAL A 209 9.74 -11.76 20.16
C VAL A 209 8.56 -11.63 19.20
N PHE A 210 7.54 -12.49 19.33
CA PHE A 210 6.32 -12.41 18.49
C PHE A 210 5.52 -11.14 18.75
N ALA A 211 5.35 -10.73 20.01
CA ALA A 211 4.67 -9.48 20.35
C ALA A 211 5.42 -8.27 19.76
N THR A 212 6.75 -8.28 19.83
CA THR A 212 7.60 -7.22 19.27
C THR A 212 7.59 -7.26 17.75
N ALA A 213 7.56 -8.43 17.10
CA ALA A 213 7.39 -8.54 15.66
C ALA A 213 6.06 -7.91 15.21
N GLY A 214 4.96 -8.11 15.95
CA GLY A 214 3.71 -7.41 15.75
C GLY A 214 3.83 -5.89 15.92
N LEU A 215 4.55 -5.43 16.94
CA LEU A 215 4.79 -4.01 17.19
C LEU A 215 5.56 -3.35 16.02
N VAL A 216 6.66 -3.96 15.57
CA VAL A 216 7.51 -3.40 14.51
C VAL A 216 6.94 -3.61 13.09
N PHE A 217 5.81 -4.31 12.96
CA PHE A 217 5.20 -4.64 11.68
C PHE A 217 4.81 -3.40 10.86
N VAL A 218 4.50 -2.27 11.51
CA VAL A 218 4.24 -0.98 10.87
C VAL A 218 5.39 -0.52 9.97
N SER A 219 6.62 -0.94 10.28
CA SER A 219 7.82 -0.61 9.50
C SER A 219 7.73 -1.15 8.07
N TYR A 220 7.11 -2.31 7.87
CA TYR A 220 6.87 -2.93 6.56
C TYR A 220 5.65 -2.36 5.81
N GLY A 221 4.95 -1.40 6.40
CA GLY A 221 3.74 -0.80 5.85
C GLY A 221 3.92 -0.04 4.52
N GLY A 222 5.16 0.28 4.14
CA GLY A 222 5.49 1.01 2.91
C GLY A 222 5.14 0.27 1.61
N LEU A 223 5.08 -1.06 1.64
CA LEU A 223 4.69 -1.89 0.50
C LEU A 223 3.32 -1.52 -0.09
N THR A 224 2.42 -0.96 0.74
CA THR A 224 1.11 -0.49 0.26
C THR A 224 1.19 0.66 -0.71
N LYS A 225 2.23 1.52 -0.60
CA LYS A 225 2.38 2.69 -1.47
C LYS A 225 2.74 2.32 -2.91
N ALA A 226 3.56 1.30 -3.13
CA ALA A 226 3.89 0.84 -4.48
C ALA A 226 2.63 0.41 -5.25
N ALA A 227 1.71 -0.31 -4.58
CA ALA A 227 0.44 -0.71 -5.19
C ALA A 227 -0.51 0.48 -5.46
N SER A 228 -0.42 1.57 -4.69
CA SER A 228 -1.28 2.74 -4.90
C SER A 228 -0.86 3.65 -6.07
N VAL A 229 0.35 3.48 -6.58
CA VAL A 229 0.89 4.18 -7.76
C VAL A 229 0.92 3.29 -9.01
N ALA A 230 0.22 2.17 -8.98
CA ALA A 230 0.21 1.18 -10.06
C ALA A 230 -0.28 1.77 -11.40
N GLU A 231 -1.22 2.71 -11.36
CA GLU A 231 -1.78 3.40 -12.53
C GLU A 231 -0.74 4.29 -13.24
N GLU A 232 0.25 4.82 -12.50
CA GLU A 232 1.33 5.65 -13.02
C GLU A 232 2.57 4.84 -13.46
N ALA A 233 2.55 3.51 -13.26
CA ALA A 233 3.68 2.64 -13.55
C ALA A 233 3.82 2.34 -15.04
N ARG A 234 5.06 2.41 -15.58
CA ARG A 234 5.40 1.85 -16.88
C ARG A 234 5.48 0.33 -16.73
N ASN A 235 4.91 -0.42 -17.67
CA ASN A 235 4.87 -1.89 -17.63
C ASN A 235 4.47 -2.41 -16.22
N PRO A 236 3.25 -2.11 -15.74
CA PRO A 236 2.83 -2.37 -14.36
C PRO A 236 2.96 -3.86 -14.01
N GLY A 237 2.69 -4.76 -14.96
CA GLY A 237 2.81 -6.20 -14.78
C GLY A 237 4.20 -6.68 -14.35
N ARG A 238 5.27 -5.98 -14.76
CA ARG A 238 6.65 -6.32 -14.43
C ARG A 238 7.22 -5.43 -13.33
N ASN A 239 7.06 -4.11 -13.46
CA ASN A 239 7.76 -3.16 -12.61
C ASN A 239 7.19 -3.08 -11.20
N ILE A 240 5.89 -3.35 -11.01
CA ILE A 240 5.27 -3.34 -9.67
C ILE A 240 5.78 -4.52 -8.83
N PRO A 241 5.64 -5.79 -9.25
CA PRO A 241 6.11 -6.90 -8.43
C PRO A 241 7.63 -6.85 -8.21
N LEU A 242 8.42 -6.57 -9.24
CA LEU A 242 9.88 -6.47 -9.09
C LEU A 242 10.29 -5.32 -8.17
N GLY A 243 9.70 -4.13 -8.31
CA GLY A 243 10.00 -2.98 -7.46
C GLY A 243 9.63 -3.23 -6.01
N MET A 244 8.49 -3.89 -5.76
CA MET A 244 8.06 -4.26 -4.41
C MET A 244 8.97 -5.32 -3.79
N ILE A 245 9.34 -6.37 -4.52
CA ILE A 245 10.20 -7.46 -4.03
C ILE A 245 11.60 -6.93 -3.76
N LEU A 246 12.21 -6.17 -4.69
CA LEU A 246 13.52 -5.57 -4.50
C LEU A 246 13.54 -4.63 -3.29
N ALA A 247 12.54 -3.76 -3.16
CA ALA A 247 12.43 -2.87 -2.00
C ALA A 247 12.29 -3.66 -0.70
N PHE A 248 11.50 -4.72 -0.70
CA PHE A 248 11.31 -5.57 0.46
C PHE A 248 12.63 -6.26 0.88
N VAL A 249 13.35 -6.88 -0.05
CA VAL A 249 14.61 -7.59 0.22
C VAL A 249 15.66 -6.61 0.75
N VAL A 250 15.88 -5.49 0.06
CA VAL A 250 16.88 -4.49 0.43
C VAL A 250 16.57 -3.88 1.80
N VAL A 251 15.32 -3.48 2.02
CA VAL A 251 14.94 -2.85 3.31
C VAL A 251 14.99 -3.86 4.46
N THR A 252 14.56 -5.11 4.25
CA THR A 252 14.64 -6.14 5.29
C THR A 252 16.09 -6.44 5.66
N ALA A 253 17.00 -6.49 4.68
CA ALA A 253 18.43 -6.65 4.94
C ALA A 253 18.98 -5.47 5.76
N PHE A 254 18.66 -4.22 5.37
CA PHE A 254 19.08 -3.06 6.16
C PHE A 254 18.46 -3.02 7.55
N TYR A 255 17.22 -3.45 7.72
CA TYR A 255 16.61 -3.56 9.05
C TYR A 255 17.36 -4.55 9.93
N GLY A 256 17.60 -5.77 9.44
CA GLY A 256 18.35 -6.77 10.18
C GLY A 256 19.75 -6.28 10.56
N LEU A 257 20.51 -5.78 9.58
CA LEU A 257 21.89 -5.32 9.78
C LEU A 257 21.97 -4.07 10.66
N ALA A 258 21.14 -3.07 10.43
CA ALA A 258 21.16 -1.83 11.21
C ALA A 258 20.77 -2.08 12.68
N ILE A 259 19.76 -2.92 12.92
CA ILE A 259 19.38 -3.29 14.28
C ILE A 259 20.46 -4.15 14.93
N PHE A 260 21.08 -5.06 14.19
CA PHE A 260 22.21 -5.86 14.69
C PHE A 260 23.38 -4.97 15.12
N VAL A 261 23.80 -4.03 14.28
CA VAL A 261 24.84 -3.05 14.64
C VAL A 261 24.44 -2.21 15.85
N THR A 262 23.19 -1.72 15.87
CA THR A 262 22.70 -0.87 16.98
C THR A 262 22.72 -1.61 18.31
N VAL A 263 22.30 -2.87 18.35
CA VAL A 263 22.33 -3.73 19.55
C VAL A 263 23.78 -4.04 19.96
N GLY A 264 24.63 -4.35 18.99
CA GLY A 264 26.02 -4.74 19.26
C GLY A 264 26.96 -3.57 19.66
N THR A 265 26.53 -2.32 19.50
CA THR A 265 27.38 -1.13 19.76
C THR A 265 26.92 -0.28 20.94
N LEU A 266 25.69 -0.46 21.41
CA LEU A 266 25.14 0.30 22.54
C LEU A 266 24.91 -0.58 23.76
N ASP A 267 25.10 0.00 24.95
CA ASP A 267 24.70 -0.62 26.20
C ASP A 267 23.18 -0.76 26.28
N ALA A 268 22.72 -1.84 26.91
CA ALA A 268 21.30 -2.16 26.99
C ALA A 268 20.45 -1.03 27.61
N SER A 269 20.96 -0.37 28.64
CA SER A 269 20.28 0.77 29.30
C SER A 269 20.19 1.99 28.38
N ALA A 270 21.26 2.30 27.65
CA ALA A 270 21.31 3.41 26.72
C ALA A 270 20.37 3.16 25.52
N LEU A 271 20.32 1.91 25.01
CA LEU A 271 19.46 1.55 23.88
C LEU A 271 17.98 1.56 24.27
N ALA A 272 17.60 0.94 25.41
CA ALA A 272 16.20 0.87 25.87
C ALA A 272 15.56 2.25 26.12
N GLY A 273 16.36 3.24 26.53
CA GLY A 273 15.90 4.61 26.74
C GLY A 273 16.00 5.53 25.52
N SER A 274 16.67 5.09 24.45
CA SER A 274 16.97 5.95 23.31
C SER A 274 15.75 6.19 22.42
N ARG A 275 15.53 7.46 22.09
CA ARG A 275 14.58 7.92 21.06
C ARG A 275 15.23 8.09 19.70
N THR A 276 16.57 8.01 19.62
CA THR A 276 17.39 8.16 18.43
C THR A 276 18.44 7.05 18.34
N PRO A 277 18.05 5.76 18.47
CA PRO A 277 18.95 4.64 18.70
C PRO A 277 20.05 4.50 17.64
N LEU A 278 19.73 4.65 16.34
CA LEU A 278 20.73 4.53 15.28
C LEU A 278 21.74 5.69 15.31
N SER A 279 21.28 6.92 15.54
CA SER A 279 22.18 8.09 15.61
C SER A 279 23.09 8.01 16.84
N THR A 280 22.55 7.54 17.97
CA THR A 280 23.33 7.31 19.20
C THR A 280 24.36 6.18 18.96
N ALA A 281 23.98 5.10 18.30
CA ALA A 281 24.90 4.02 17.93
C ALA A 281 25.99 4.51 16.96
N ALA A 282 25.64 5.35 15.96
CA ALA A 282 26.63 5.93 15.07
C ALA A 282 27.65 6.81 15.79
N ALA A 283 27.23 7.52 16.85
CA ALA A 283 28.12 8.32 17.67
C ALA A 283 29.19 7.46 18.39
N SER A 284 28.89 6.22 18.79
CA SER A 284 29.84 5.37 19.53
C SER A 284 31.04 4.91 18.70
N PHE A 285 30.88 4.71 17.39
CA PHE A 285 31.95 4.23 16.50
C PHE A 285 32.43 5.23 15.43
N ALA A 286 31.66 6.28 15.15
CA ALA A 286 32.00 7.28 14.15
C ALA A 286 31.95 8.74 14.72
N GLY A 287 31.75 8.90 16.03
CA GLY A 287 31.71 10.19 16.68
C GLY A 287 30.58 11.11 16.19
N THR A 288 30.77 12.41 16.38
CA THR A 288 29.79 13.45 15.96
C THR A 288 29.44 13.40 14.47
N PRO A 289 30.37 13.16 13.52
CA PRO A 289 29.99 13.02 12.11
C PRO A 289 29.01 11.86 11.86
N GLY A 290 29.21 10.72 12.51
CA GLY A 290 28.30 9.57 12.40
C GLY A 290 26.90 9.89 12.93
N LEU A 291 26.83 10.53 14.10
CA LEU A 291 25.57 11.01 14.67
C LEU A 291 24.83 11.92 13.71
N LEU A 292 25.52 12.93 13.15
CA LEU A 292 24.89 13.92 12.27
C LEU A 292 24.41 13.31 10.94
N ILE A 293 25.21 12.42 10.32
CA ILE A 293 24.80 11.73 9.08
C ILE A 293 23.50 10.96 9.29
N LEU A 294 23.40 10.19 10.39
CA LEU A 294 22.20 9.40 10.68
C LEU A 294 21.02 10.27 11.14
N ALA A 295 21.28 11.36 11.86
CA ALA A 295 20.25 12.32 12.25
C ALA A 295 19.65 13.03 11.04
N ILE A 296 20.47 13.50 10.10
CA ILE A 296 20.02 14.12 8.86
C ILE A 296 19.25 13.10 8.01
N ALA A 297 19.76 11.87 7.86
CA ALA A 297 19.09 10.80 7.14
C ALA A 297 17.70 10.49 7.74
N ALA A 298 17.59 10.46 9.07
CA ALA A 298 16.32 10.26 9.77
C ALA A 298 15.35 11.44 9.51
N LEU A 299 15.80 12.67 9.62
CA LEU A 299 14.97 13.85 9.37
C LEU A 299 14.44 13.87 7.93
N VAL A 300 15.29 13.56 6.94
CA VAL A 300 14.88 13.43 5.54
C VAL A 300 13.83 12.33 5.37
N ALA A 301 14.01 11.17 6.02
CA ALA A 301 13.05 10.07 5.99
C ALA A 301 11.70 10.47 6.63
N PHE A 302 11.71 11.24 7.72
CA PHE A 302 10.50 11.72 8.37
C PHE A 302 9.78 12.78 7.55
N ILE A 303 10.51 13.75 6.97
CA ILE A 303 9.94 14.78 6.09
C ILE A 303 9.24 14.14 4.90
N THR A 304 9.92 13.20 4.23
CA THR A 304 9.34 12.49 3.08
C THR A 304 8.13 11.63 3.48
N THR A 305 8.19 10.98 4.64
CA THR A 305 7.07 10.17 5.16
C THR A 305 5.92 11.06 5.62
N GLY A 306 6.18 12.16 6.31
CA GLY A 306 5.18 13.12 6.78
C GLY A 306 4.38 13.72 5.62
N ASN A 307 5.08 14.29 4.65
CA ASN A 307 4.46 14.91 3.49
C ASN A 307 3.68 13.89 2.62
N ALA A 308 4.37 12.84 2.14
CA ALA A 308 3.75 11.83 1.30
C ALA A 308 2.71 10.97 2.06
N GLY A 309 2.82 10.89 3.39
CA GLY A 309 1.86 10.19 4.24
C GLY A 309 0.51 10.88 4.28
N ILE A 310 0.47 12.19 4.53
CA ILE A 310 -0.76 12.99 4.53
C ILE A 310 -1.43 12.91 3.15
N LEU A 311 -0.68 13.12 2.07
CA LEU A 311 -1.22 13.06 0.71
C LEU A 311 -1.82 11.69 0.38
N SER A 312 -1.11 10.61 0.72
CA SER A 312 -1.58 9.25 0.42
C SER A 312 -2.76 8.85 1.32
N ALA A 313 -2.74 9.21 2.61
CA ALA A 313 -3.81 8.91 3.54
C ALA A 313 -5.11 9.62 3.15
N SER A 314 -5.05 10.89 2.72
CA SER A 314 -6.21 11.69 2.33
C SER A 314 -6.90 11.18 1.05
N ARG A 315 -6.21 10.43 0.21
CA ARG A 315 -6.80 9.81 -0.99
C ARG A 315 -7.73 8.64 -0.66
N THR A 316 -7.51 7.95 0.45
CA THR A 316 -8.36 6.81 0.85
C THR A 316 -9.80 7.23 1.16
N PRO A 317 -10.07 8.22 2.05
CA PRO A 317 -11.44 8.68 2.27
C PRO A 317 -12.08 9.31 1.02
N MET A 318 -11.28 9.93 0.15
CA MET A 318 -11.76 10.41 -1.15
C MET A 318 -12.26 9.25 -2.03
N ALA A 319 -11.49 8.16 -2.14
CA ALA A 319 -11.88 6.99 -2.92
C ALA A 319 -13.12 6.30 -2.31
N MET A 320 -13.14 6.09 -0.99
CA MET A 320 -14.30 5.52 -0.27
C MET A 320 -15.57 6.36 -0.46
N SER A 321 -15.44 7.69 -0.48
CA SER A 321 -16.57 8.60 -0.71
C SER A 321 -17.09 8.51 -2.14
N LYS A 322 -16.20 8.39 -3.15
CA LYS A 322 -16.61 8.16 -4.55
C LYS A 322 -17.35 6.83 -4.71
N ASP A 323 -16.96 5.82 -3.97
CA ASP A 323 -17.63 4.51 -3.95
C ASP A 323 -18.89 4.49 -3.04
N GLY A 324 -19.25 5.61 -2.40
CA GLY A 324 -20.45 5.76 -1.57
C GLY A 324 -20.34 5.15 -0.17
N LEU A 325 -19.13 4.78 0.29
CA LEU A 325 -18.87 4.23 1.63
C LEU A 325 -18.66 5.33 2.68
N LEU A 326 -18.38 6.55 2.27
CA LEU A 326 -18.23 7.74 3.12
C LEU A 326 -19.03 8.92 2.54
N PRO A 327 -19.33 9.94 3.37
CA PRO A 327 -20.07 11.12 2.94
C PRO A 327 -19.45 11.80 1.72
N SER A 328 -20.30 12.26 0.80
CA SER A 328 -19.91 12.81 -0.51
C SER A 328 -18.97 14.02 -0.44
N PHE A 329 -18.98 14.78 0.65
CA PHE A 329 -18.09 15.94 0.81
C PHE A 329 -16.61 15.54 0.87
N LEU A 330 -16.27 14.34 1.41
CA LEU A 330 -14.89 13.82 1.44
C LEU A 330 -14.35 13.47 0.04
N GLY A 331 -15.23 13.23 -0.92
CA GLY A 331 -14.88 12.99 -2.32
C GLY A 331 -14.58 14.25 -3.14
N ARG A 332 -14.87 15.43 -2.58
CA ARG A 332 -14.68 16.70 -3.29
C ARG A 332 -13.22 17.07 -3.44
N VAL A 333 -12.82 17.43 -4.65
CA VAL A 333 -11.47 17.91 -4.99
C VAL A 333 -11.54 19.43 -5.19
N ASN A 334 -10.59 20.15 -4.62
CA ASN A 334 -10.48 21.59 -4.81
C ASN A 334 -10.13 21.90 -6.27
N ARG A 335 -10.97 22.67 -6.96
CA ARG A 335 -10.76 23.01 -8.39
C ARG A 335 -9.48 23.80 -8.65
N ARG A 336 -9.04 24.64 -7.71
CA ARG A 336 -7.85 25.49 -7.87
C ARG A 336 -6.55 24.70 -7.70
N PHE A 337 -6.49 23.80 -6.71
CA PHE A 337 -5.26 23.10 -6.32
C PHE A 337 -5.24 21.63 -6.74
N GLY A 338 -6.36 21.05 -7.15
CA GLY A 338 -6.47 19.64 -7.54
C GLY A 338 -6.27 18.67 -6.35
N THR A 339 -6.54 19.12 -5.11
CA THR A 339 -6.28 18.35 -3.88
C THR A 339 -7.58 17.96 -3.16
N PRO A 340 -7.63 16.80 -2.49
CA PRO A 340 -8.77 16.37 -1.69
C PRO A 340 -8.77 17.08 -0.33
N HIS A 341 -9.09 18.37 -0.30
CA HIS A 341 -8.92 19.24 0.87
C HIS A 341 -9.65 18.73 2.12
N TYR A 342 -10.88 18.24 2.01
CA TYR A 342 -11.59 17.64 3.17
C TYR A 342 -10.94 16.36 3.65
N GLY A 343 -10.41 15.54 2.74
CA GLY A 343 -9.64 14.34 3.09
C GLY A 343 -8.34 14.70 3.83
N ILE A 344 -7.64 15.78 3.40
CA ILE A 344 -6.42 16.27 4.07
C ILE A 344 -6.75 16.78 5.46
N LEU A 345 -7.78 17.61 5.61
CA LEU A 345 -8.21 18.15 6.91
C LEU A 345 -8.63 17.04 7.88
N ALA A 346 -9.44 16.08 7.42
CA ALA A 346 -9.87 14.95 8.24
C ALA A 346 -8.68 14.08 8.67
N THR A 347 -7.75 13.80 7.75
CA THR A 347 -6.52 13.04 8.06
C THR A 347 -5.67 13.78 9.10
N GLY A 348 -5.45 15.07 8.92
CA GLY A 348 -4.68 15.90 9.87
C GLY A 348 -5.34 16.00 11.23
N ALA A 349 -6.67 16.14 11.29
CA ALA A 349 -7.41 16.16 12.55
C ALA A 349 -7.23 14.83 13.33
N ILE A 350 -7.36 13.67 12.64
CA ILE A 350 -7.11 12.37 13.25
C ILE A 350 -5.66 12.26 13.74
N MET A 351 -4.69 12.76 12.97
CA MET A 351 -3.27 12.76 13.37
C MET A 351 -3.04 13.59 14.65
N ILE A 352 -3.59 14.79 14.71
CA ILE A 352 -3.46 15.68 15.88
C ILE A 352 -4.11 15.00 17.09
N VAL A 353 -5.31 14.48 16.97
CA VAL A 353 -5.99 13.75 18.06
C VAL A 353 -5.14 12.56 18.53
N ALA A 354 -4.58 11.79 17.61
CA ALA A 354 -3.72 10.66 17.94
C ALA A 354 -2.43 11.07 18.65
N ILE A 355 -1.76 12.15 18.22
CA ILE A 355 -0.55 12.69 18.87
C ILE A 355 -0.85 13.17 20.29
N VAL A 356 -2.00 13.81 20.50
CA VAL A 356 -2.39 14.30 21.82
C VAL A 356 -2.79 13.15 22.75
N ALA A 357 -3.68 12.27 22.29
CA ALA A 357 -4.34 11.26 23.11
C ALA A 357 -3.50 10.01 23.38
N LEU A 358 -2.58 9.65 22.49
CA LEU A 358 -1.83 8.41 22.58
C LEU A 358 -0.37 8.66 23.00
N ASP A 359 0.17 7.73 23.79
CA ASP A 359 1.60 7.60 23.95
C ASP A 359 2.24 6.94 22.72
N LEU A 360 3.55 7.06 22.59
CA LEU A 360 4.28 6.60 21.41
C LEU A 360 4.13 5.08 21.16
N VAL A 361 4.14 4.29 22.22
CA VAL A 361 4.02 2.82 22.15
C VAL A 361 2.62 2.41 21.68
N THR A 362 1.58 3.00 22.26
CA THR A 362 0.18 2.76 21.87
C THR A 362 -0.08 3.20 20.45
N LEU A 363 0.44 4.37 20.04
CA LEU A 363 0.33 4.86 18.66
C LEU A 363 0.88 3.85 17.64
N VAL A 364 2.06 3.28 17.92
CA VAL A 364 2.68 2.27 17.07
C VAL A 364 1.90 0.95 17.10
N LYS A 365 1.45 0.50 18.27
CA LYS A 365 0.62 -0.71 18.40
C LYS A 365 -0.64 -0.62 17.56
N VAL A 366 -1.38 0.49 17.66
CA VAL A 366 -2.61 0.69 16.88
C VAL A 366 -2.31 0.74 15.38
N ALA A 367 -1.28 1.49 14.97
CA ALA A 367 -0.87 1.57 13.58
C ALA A 367 -0.50 0.20 12.99
N SER A 368 0.25 -0.61 13.76
CA SER A 368 0.64 -1.98 13.38
C SER A 368 -0.56 -2.90 13.31
N THR A 369 -1.47 -2.84 14.29
CA THR A 369 -2.69 -3.67 14.30
C THR A 369 -3.57 -3.38 13.07
N MET A 370 -3.81 -2.10 12.76
CA MET A 370 -4.55 -1.73 11.55
C MET A 370 -3.86 -2.21 10.28
N LYS A 371 -2.52 -2.20 10.25
CA LYS A 371 -1.75 -2.73 9.12
C LYS A 371 -1.86 -4.24 8.99
N ILE A 372 -1.83 -4.98 10.08
CA ILE A 372 -1.98 -6.44 10.11
C ILE A 372 -3.37 -6.84 9.60
N ILE A 373 -4.42 -6.14 10.05
CA ILE A 373 -5.80 -6.34 9.57
C ILE A 373 -5.88 -6.11 8.07
N LEU A 374 -5.31 -5.02 7.58
CA LEU A 374 -5.28 -4.71 6.15
C LEU A 374 -4.60 -5.81 5.34
N PHE A 375 -3.49 -6.38 5.84
CA PHE A 375 -2.76 -7.45 5.20
C PHE A 375 -3.53 -8.77 5.22
N LEU A 376 -4.26 -9.05 6.31
CA LEU A 376 -5.18 -10.18 6.40
C LEU A 376 -6.26 -10.09 5.30
N LEU A 377 -6.92 -8.93 5.20
CA LEU A 377 -7.97 -8.72 4.19
C LEU A 377 -7.44 -8.79 2.75
N VAL A 378 -6.22 -8.35 2.50
CA VAL A 378 -5.60 -8.46 1.17
C VAL A 378 -5.31 -9.92 0.79
N ASN A 379 -4.87 -10.77 1.74
CA ASN A 379 -4.72 -12.20 1.48
C ASN A 379 -6.06 -12.86 1.20
N LEU A 380 -7.09 -12.52 1.96
CA LEU A 380 -8.45 -13.01 1.72
C LEU A 380 -8.98 -12.55 0.35
N ALA A 381 -8.67 -11.30 -0.04
CA ALA A 381 -9.06 -10.75 -1.34
C ALA A 381 -8.50 -11.57 -2.52
N VAL A 382 -7.23 -12.00 -2.46
CA VAL A 382 -6.65 -12.87 -3.51
C VAL A 382 -7.36 -14.22 -3.57
N ILE A 383 -7.64 -14.83 -2.41
CA ILE A 383 -8.37 -16.10 -2.37
C ILE A 383 -9.73 -15.93 -3.04
N MET A 384 -10.49 -14.89 -2.67
CA MET A 384 -11.82 -14.66 -3.26
C MET A 384 -11.75 -14.36 -4.76
N MET A 385 -10.79 -13.57 -5.23
CA MET A 385 -10.63 -13.27 -6.66
C MET A 385 -10.29 -14.52 -7.48
N ARG A 386 -9.45 -15.41 -6.95
CA ARG A 386 -9.11 -16.66 -7.65
C ARG A 386 -10.25 -17.68 -7.64
N GLU A 387 -10.92 -17.85 -6.48
CA GLU A 387 -12.02 -18.82 -6.34
C GLU A 387 -13.30 -18.37 -7.05
N SER A 388 -13.49 -17.07 -7.27
CA SER A 388 -14.63 -16.55 -8.05
C SER A 388 -14.56 -16.94 -9.52
N ARG A 389 -13.37 -17.26 -10.05
CA ARG A 389 -13.12 -17.60 -11.46
C ARG A 389 -13.67 -16.56 -12.44
N ILE A 390 -13.61 -15.29 -12.08
CA ILE A 390 -14.01 -14.19 -12.96
C ILE A 390 -13.10 -14.20 -14.19
N GLN A 391 -13.69 -14.23 -15.40
CA GLN A 391 -12.95 -14.39 -16.67
C GLN A 391 -11.91 -13.28 -16.90
N HIS A 392 -12.21 -12.05 -16.47
CA HIS A 392 -11.37 -10.89 -16.66
C HIS A 392 -10.35 -10.65 -15.52
N TYR A 393 -10.25 -11.53 -14.52
CA TYR A 393 -9.19 -11.50 -13.53
C TYR A 393 -7.91 -12.15 -14.08
N ARG A 394 -7.06 -11.35 -14.72
CA ARG A 394 -5.83 -11.80 -15.41
C ARG A 394 -4.59 -11.13 -14.82
N PRO A 395 -4.09 -11.55 -13.65
CA PRO A 395 -2.85 -11.02 -13.07
C PRO A 395 -1.65 -11.49 -13.89
N THR A 396 -0.70 -10.58 -14.19
CA THR A 396 0.58 -10.94 -14.82
C THR A 396 1.54 -11.56 -13.81
N PHE A 397 1.46 -11.16 -12.54
CA PHE A 397 2.17 -11.81 -11.45
C PHE A 397 1.18 -12.62 -10.62
N ARG A 398 1.43 -13.91 -10.48
CA ARG A 398 0.66 -14.81 -9.60
C ARG A 398 1.45 -15.14 -8.36
N SER A 399 0.83 -14.98 -7.19
CA SER A 399 1.42 -15.35 -5.90
C SER A 399 1.83 -16.83 -5.90
N PRO A 400 3.09 -17.15 -5.55
CA PRO A 400 3.55 -18.53 -5.48
C PRO A 400 2.89 -19.28 -4.32
N LEU A 401 2.91 -20.62 -4.39
CA LEU A 401 2.41 -21.53 -3.34
C LEU A 401 0.97 -21.24 -2.89
N TYR A 402 0.12 -20.75 -3.78
CA TYR A 402 -1.30 -20.58 -3.51
C TYR A 402 -1.98 -21.95 -3.30
N PRO A 403 -2.93 -22.09 -2.35
CA PRO A 403 -3.44 -21.08 -1.41
C PRO A 403 -2.68 -21.02 -0.08
N TRP A 404 -1.64 -21.82 0.10
CA TRP A 404 -0.98 -22.03 1.38
C TRP A 404 -0.36 -20.77 1.97
N VAL A 405 0.29 -19.94 1.15
CA VAL A 405 0.93 -18.70 1.60
C VAL A 405 -0.12 -17.71 2.12
N GLN A 406 -1.26 -17.57 1.44
CA GLN A 406 -2.35 -16.70 1.87
C GLN A 406 -3.00 -17.23 3.16
N GLY A 407 -3.29 -18.53 3.21
CA GLY A 407 -3.86 -19.18 4.40
C GLY A 407 -2.96 -19.06 5.62
N ALA A 408 -1.67 -19.36 5.47
CA ALA A 408 -0.67 -19.18 6.54
C ALA A 408 -0.59 -17.69 6.96
N GLY A 409 -0.60 -16.76 6.02
CA GLY A 409 -0.61 -15.32 6.31
C GLY A 409 -1.82 -14.93 7.16
N ILE A 410 -3.03 -15.36 6.81
CA ILE A 410 -4.25 -15.07 7.56
C ILE A 410 -4.16 -15.59 9.00
N LEU A 411 -3.72 -16.84 9.19
CA LEU A 411 -3.57 -17.44 10.52
C LEU A 411 -2.49 -16.73 11.36
N LEU A 412 -1.33 -16.45 10.76
CA LEU A 412 -0.23 -15.75 11.44
C LEU A 412 -0.59 -14.31 11.80
N TYR A 413 -1.34 -13.61 10.96
CA TYR A 413 -1.80 -12.25 11.28
C TYR A 413 -2.82 -12.25 12.41
N GLY A 414 -3.74 -13.20 12.45
CA GLY A 414 -4.64 -13.39 13.58
C GLY A 414 -3.87 -13.66 14.88
N PHE A 415 -2.86 -14.54 14.82
CA PHE A 415 -1.98 -14.85 15.95
C PHE A 415 -1.19 -13.60 16.42
N LEU A 416 -0.64 -12.79 15.50
CA LEU A 416 0.08 -11.57 15.87
C LEU A 416 -0.82 -10.57 16.60
N VAL A 417 -2.04 -10.32 16.10
CA VAL A 417 -2.99 -9.43 16.78
C VAL A 417 -3.27 -9.90 18.19
N PHE A 418 -3.45 -11.22 18.38
CA PHE A 418 -3.65 -11.82 19.69
C PHE A 418 -2.44 -11.61 20.63
N LYS A 419 -1.21 -11.78 20.12
CA LYS A 419 0.03 -11.61 20.89
C LYS A 419 0.36 -10.16 21.23
N MET A 420 -0.18 -9.17 20.52
CA MET A 420 0.01 -7.74 20.82
C MET A 420 -0.70 -7.28 22.11
N GLY A 421 -1.52 -8.14 22.71
CA GLY A 421 -2.13 -7.93 24.03
C GLY A 421 -3.54 -7.33 23.99
N PHE A 422 -4.15 -7.25 25.17
CA PHE A 422 -5.55 -6.89 25.33
C PHE A 422 -5.91 -5.53 24.72
N VAL A 423 -5.05 -4.52 24.87
CA VAL A 423 -5.32 -3.17 24.33
C VAL A 423 -5.45 -3.21 22.81
N ALA A 424 -4.57 -3.95 22.12
CA ALA A 424 -4.62 -4.11 20.67
C ALA A 424 -5.91 -4.84 20.25
N LEU A 425 -6.30 -5.90 20.98
CA LEU A 425 -7.54 -6.65 20.73
C LEU A 425 -8.78 -5.79 20.96
N ALA A 426 -8.84 -5.05 22.06
CA ALA A 426 -9.98 -4.18 22.38
C ALA A 426 -10.15 -3.07 21.33
N LEU A 427 -9.05 -2.41 20.94
CA LEU A 427 -9.06 -1.39 19.89
C LEU A 427 -9.45 -1.96 18.53
N THR A 428 -8.99 -3.19 18.23
CA THR A 428 -9.39 -3.91 17.02
C THR A 428 -10.89 -4.20 17.03
N GLY A 429 -11.41 -4.74 18.14
CA GLY A 429 -12.83 -5.02 18.30
C GLY A 429 -13.71 -3.77 18.18
N ALA A 430 -13.32 -2.68 18.85
CA ALA A 430 -14.00 -1.39 18.76
C ALA A 430 -13.97 -0.82 17.32
N PHE A 431 -12.83 -0.95 16.64
CA PHE A 431 -12.67 -0.54 15.25
C PHE A 431 -13.57 -1.34 14.29
N PHE A 432 -13.60 -2.68 14.42
CA PHE A 432 -14.48 -3.53 13.62
C PHE A 432 -15.95 -3.23 13.89
N GLY A 433 -16.32 -3.15 15.17
CA GLY A 433 -17.69 -2.81 15.58
C GLY A 433 -18.13 -1.44 15.04
N GLY A 434 -17.29 -0.42 15.19
CA GLY A 434 -17.55 0.93 14.68
C GLY A 434 -17.65 0.98 13.15
N SER A 435 -16.76 0.29 12.45
CA SER A 435 -16.80 0.20 10.98
C SER A 435 -18.03 -0.54 10.47
N LEU A 436 -18.46 -1.59 11.16
CA LEU A 436 -19.65 -2.36 10.83
C LEU A 436 -20.93 -1.57 11.12
N LEU A 437 -21.00 -0.89 12.28
CA LEU A 437 -22.11 0.01 12.60
C LEU A 437 -22.23 1.13 11.57
N TRP A 438 -21.11 1.72 11.16
CA TRP A 438 -21.10 2.69 10.08
C TRP A 438 -21.61 2.11 8.76
N TYR A 439 -21.17 0.91 8.41
CA TYR A 439 -21.64 0.24 7.20
C TYR A 439 -23.14 0.00 7.22
N VAL A 440 -23.67 -0.56 8.30
CA VAL A 440 -25.12 -0.86 8.43
C VAL A 440 -25.93 0.43 8.45
N GLY A 441 -25.51 1.45 9.22
CA GLY A 441 -26.25 2.69 9.40
C GLY A 441 -26.20 3.64 8.19
N TYR A 442 -25.07 3.69 7.51
CA TYR A 442 -24.86 4.65 6.40
C TYR A 442 -24.88 3.98 5.02
N VAL A 443 -24.11 2.91 4.83
CA VAL A 443 -23.90 2.31 3.51
C VAL A 443 -25.02 1.35 3.13
N GLY A 444 -25.48 0.53 4.08
CA GLY A 444 -26.50 -0.50 3.85
C GLY A 444 -27.83 0.06 3.33
N VAL A 445 -28.11 1.33 3.63
CA VAL A 445 -29.31 2.05 3.15
C VAL A 445 -29.13 2.58 1.72
N HIS A 446 -27.89 2.82 1.26
CA HIS A 446 -27.62 3.58 0.04
C HIS A 446 -27.12 2.77 -1.15
N ARG A 447 -26.52 1.58 -0.99
CA ARG A 447 -26.01 0.76 -2.11
C ARG A 447 -25.78 -0.71 -1.80
N ARG A 448 -26.16 -1.58 -2.76
CA ARG A 448 -25.64 -2.95 -2.91
C ARG A 448 -24.70 -2.94 -4.14
N ARG A 449 -23.43 -3.28 -3.98
CA ARG A 449 -22.47 -3.46 -5.06
C ARG A 449 -22.07 -4.93 -5.16
N ASP A 450 -21.87 -5.40 -6.38
CA ASP A 450 -21.40 -6.76 -6.67
C ASP A 450 -19.93 -6.93 -6.28
N SER A 451 -19.57 -8.10 -5.78
CA SER A 451 -18.20 -8.47 -5.41
C SER A 451 -17.90 -9.91 -5.77
N ALA A 452 -16.60 -10.23 -5.87
CA ALA A 452 -16.16 -11.60 -6.12
C ALA A 452 -16.67 -12.60 -5.05
N LEU A 453 -16.78 -12.16 -3.80
CA LEU A 453 -17.34 -12.96 -2.71
C LEU A 453 -18.78 -13.41 -3.01
N ILE A 454 -19.63 -12.53 -3.54
CA ILE A 454 -21.01 -12.88 -3.89
C ILE A 454 -21.03 -13.98 -4.97
N GLN A 455 -20.12 -13.92 -5.94
CA GLN A 455 -20.01 -14.96 -6.97
C GLN A 455 -19.56 -16.31 -6.40
N VAL A 456 -18.62 -16.31 -5.45
CA VAL A 456 -18.21 -17.54 -4.75
C VAL A 456 -19.37 -18.15 -3.96
N VAL A 457 -20.10 -17.33 -3.21
CA VAL A 457 -21.28 -17.78 -2.43
C VAL A 457 -22.35 -18.36 -3.35
N ARG A 458 -22.65 -17.71 -4.48
CA ARG A 458 -23.60 -18.22 -5.49
C ARG A 458 -23.20 -19.58 -6.02
N ARG A 459 -21.92 -19.71 -6.38
CA ARG A 459 -21.38 -20.97 -6.91
C ARG A 459 -21.49 -22.13 -5.92
N ILE A 460 -21.35 -21.86 -4.62
CA ILE A 460 -21.46 -22.88 -3.56
C ILE A 460 -22.93 -23.23 -3.28
N THR A 461 -23.83 -22.24 -3.36
CA THR A 461 -25.24 -22.42 -2.95
C THR A 461 -26.17 -22.80 -4.09
N ASP A 462 -25.69 -22.89 -5.32
CA ASP A 462 -26.45 -23.27 -6.53
C ASP A 462 -27.81 -22.53 -6.68
N ARG A 463 -27.89 -21.32 -6.16
CA ARG A 463 -29.09 -20.49 -6.23
C ARG A 463 -29.03 -19.59 -7.47
N ASP A 464 -30.03 -19.70 -8.33
CA ASP A 464 -30.35 -18.78 -9.43
C ASP A 464 -30.70 -17.37 -8.90
N LEU A 465 -29.67 -16.65 -8.48
CA LEU A 465 -29.79 -15.22 -8.18
C LEU A 465 -29.44 -14.46 -9.46
N GLU A 466 -30.23 -13.42 -9.80
CA GLU A 466 -30.07 -12.60 -11.01
C GLU A 466 -28.61 -12.19 -11.31
N PRO A 467 -28.23 -11.91 -12.57
CA PRO A 467 -26.86 -11.66 -13.00
C PRO A 467 -26.31 -10.35 -12.44
N SER A 468 -25.90 -10.34 -11.17
CA SER A 468 -25.32 -9.15 -10.50
C SER A 468 -23.79 -9.09 -10.58
N GLY A 469 -23.13 -10.02 -11.27
CA GLY A 469 -21.68 -9.98 -11.53
C GLY A 469 -21.26 -9.07 -12.68
N ALA A 470 -22.20 -8.62 -13.49
CA ALA A 470 -21.93 -7.87 -14.72
C ALA A 470 -21.17 -6.53 -14.50
N ALA A 471 -21.42 -5.85 -13.37
CA ALA A 471 -20.77 -4.58 -13.09
C ALA A 471 -19.28 -4.74 -12.76
N LEU A 472 -18.90 -5.72 -11.93
CA LEU A 472 -17.50 -6.02 -11.63
C LEU A 472 -16.76 -6.56 -12.85
N GLU A 473 -17.43 -7.42 -13.63
CA GLU A 473 -16.85 -8.00 -14.84
C GLU A 473 -16.63 -6.95 -15.92
N SER A 474 -17.55 -5.98 -16.10
CA SER A 474 -17.38 -4.85 -17.02
C SER A 474 -16.25 -3.92 -16.57
N GLU A 475 -16.12 -3.65 -15.26
CA GLU A 475 -15.03 -2.84 -14.71
C GLU A 475 -13.65 -3.51 -14.93
N LEU A 476 -13.54 -4.81 -14.68
CA LEU A 476 -12.30 -5.57 -14.94
C LEU A 476 -11.97 -5.65 -16.43
N ARG A 477 -12.96 -5.78 -17.30
CA ARG A 477 -12.79 -5.73 -18.75
C ARG A 477 -12.26 -4.38 -19.22
N GLU A 478 -12.78 -3.28 -18.68
CA GLU A 478 -12.30 -1.94 -18.99
C GLU A 478 -10.84 -1.75 -18.53
N ILE A 479 -10.50 -2.25 -17.33
CA ILE A 479 -9.13 -2.24 -16.81
C ILE A 479 -8.19 -3.02 -17.74
N LEU A 480 -8.61 -4.17 -18.25
CA LEU A 480 -7.80 -4.97 -19.18
C LEU A 480 -7.55 -4.23 -20.51
N LYS A 481 -8.54 -3.52 -21.05
CA LYS A 481 -8.37 -2.70 -22.26
C LYS A 481 -7.38 -1.55 -22.10
N GLU A 482 -7.21 -1.06 -20.88
CA GLU A 482 -6.25 0.02 -20.57
C GLU A 482 -4.82 -0.48 -20.34
N ARG A 483 -4.61 -1.80 -20.28
CA ARG A 483 -3.31 -2.42 -20.05
C ARG A 483 -2.56 -2.59 -21.37
N ASP A 484 -1.36 -1.98 -21.46
CA ASP A 484 -0.51 -2.06 -22.65
C ASP A 484 0.31 -3.37 -22.72
N ASP A 485 0.31 -4.17 -21.64
CA ASP A 485 1.09 -5.40 -21.52
C ASP A 485 0.31 -6.66 -21.93
N ILE A 486 -0.97 -6.52 -22.23
CA ILE A 486 -1.79 -7.58 -22.82
C ILE A 486 -1.93 -7.24 -24.31
N VAL A 487 -1.29 -8.04 -25.14
CA VAL A 487 -1.65 -8.12 -26.56
C VAL A 487 -3.08 -8.67 -26.59
N GLU A 488 -4.03 -7.89 -27.06
CA GLU A 488 -5.37 -8.39 -27.33
C GLU A 488 -5.21 -9.64 -28.20
N ASP A 489 -5.54 -10.80 -27.63
CA ASP A 489 -5.60 -11.99 -28.44
C ASP A 489 -6.71 -11.73 -29.47
N ARG A 490 -6.36 -11.68 -30.76
CA ARG A 490 -7.33 -11.43 -31.84
C ARG A 490 -8.54 -12.34 -31.74
N PHE A 491 -8.34 -13.50 -31.13
CA PHE A 491 -9.40 -14.45 -30.85
C PHE A 491 -10.38 -13.94 -29.77
N ASP A 492 -9.90 -13.29 -28.72
CA ASP A 492 -10.76 -12.71 -27.67
C ASP A 492 -11.55 -11.50 -28.19
N SER A 493 -10.99 -10.69 -29.09
CA SER A 493 -11.71 -9.59 -29.74
C SER A 493 -12.78 -10.11 -30.71
N LEU A 494 -12.47 -11.15 -31.48
CA LEU A 494 -13.42 -11.78 -32.40
C LEU A 494 -14.58 -12.48 -31.67
N THR A 495 -14.32 -13.14 -30.53
CA THR A 495 -15.39 -13.75 -29.72
C THR A 495 -16.30 -12.74 -29.03
N HIS A 496 -15.85 -11.49 -28.86
CA HIS A 496 -16.67 -10.41 -28.30
C HIS A 496 -17.41 -9.57 -29.34
N GLU A 497 -16.91 -9.50 -30.56
CA GLU A 497 -17.57 -8.82 -31.68
C GLU A 497 -18.55 -9.77 -32.41
N CYS A 498 -18.32 -11.07 -32.37
CA CYS A 498 -19.32 -12.04 -32.76
C CYS A 498 -20.49 -11.95 -31.77
N THR A 499 -21.62 -11.43 -32.21
CA THR A 499 -22.90 -11.57 -31.52
C THR A 499 -23.03 -13.02 -31.11
N ILE A 500 -23.03 -13.30 -29.80
CA ILE A 500 -23.31 -14.65 -29.31
C ILE A 500 -24.72 -14.96 -29.78
N LEU A 501 -24.84 -15.79 -30.79
CA LEU A 501 -26.11 -16.30 -31.25
C LEU A 501 -26.82 -16.93 -30.06
N ASP A 502 -27.97 -16.36 -29.72
CA ASP A 502 -28.71 -16.72 -28.51
C ASP A 502 -28.97 -18.22 -28.51
N ARG A 503 -28.48 -18.93 -27.51
CA ARG A 503 -28.57 -20.41 -27.40
C ARG A 503 -30.00 -20.93 -27.33
N HIS A 504 -30.99 -20.06 -27.31
CA HIS A 504 -32.42 -20.43 -27.25
C HIS A 504 -33.07 -20.69 -28.61
N GLU A 505 -32.47 -20.30 -29.73
CA GLU A 505 -32.93 -20.71 -31.02
C GLU A 505 -32.19 -21.99 -31.45
N ARG A 506 -32.92 -23.01 -31.78
CA ARG A 506 -32.43 -24.33 -32.24
C ARG A 506 -31.78 -24.22 -33.62
N GLU A 507 -30.64 -23.54 -33.70
CA GLU A 507 -29.84 -23.59 -34.90
C GLU A 507 -29.00 -24.89 -34.92
N SER A 508 -28.90 -25.50 -36.08
CA SER A 508 -28.06 -26.68 -36.25
C SER A 508 -26.59 -26.26 -36.06
N VAL A 509 -25.75 -27.16 -35.55
CA VAL A 509 -24.31 -26.93 -35.39
C VAL A 509 -23.67 -26.43 -36.70
N TRP A 510 -24.21 -26.82 -37.85
CA TRP A 510 -23.79 -26.38 -39.18
C TRP A 510 -24.12 -24.91 -39.46
N ASP A 511 -25.24 -24.40 -39.02
CA ASP A 511 -25.64 -23.00 -39.21
C ASP A 511 -24.81 -22.10 -38.31
N PHE A 512 -24.46 -22.58 -37.12
CA PHE A 512 -23.50 -21.92 -36.22
C PHE A 512 -22.11 -21.77 -36.87
N PHE A 513 -21.55 -22.87 -37.41
CA PHE A 513 -20.25 -22.80 -38.10
C PHE A 513 -20.30 -22.01 -39.40
N ARG A 514 -21.41 -21.99 -40.13
CA ARG A 514 -21.58 -21.17 -41.32
C ARG A 514 -21.66 -19.70 -41.00
N GLY A 515 -22.33 -19.31 -39.91
CA GLY A 515 -22.37 -17.94 -39.39
C GLY A 515 -20.97 -17.42 -39.00
N ILE A 516 -20.20 -18.21 -38.23
CA ILE A 516 -18.83 -17.88 -37.87
C ILE A 516 -17.93 -17.76 -39.11
N SER A 517 -18.03 -18.68 -40.06
CA SER A 517 -17.24 -18.66 -41.29
C SER A 517 -17.54 -17.42 -42.15
N GLY A 518 -18.81 -17.02 -42.27
CA GLY A 518 -19.21 -15.81 -43.00
C GLY A 518 -18.66 -14.53 -42.35
N THR A 519 -18.79 -14.42 -41.03
CA THR A 519 -18.31 -13.25 -40.27
C THR A 519 -16.77 -13.16 -40.26
N LEU A 520 -16.07 -14.28 -40.17
CA LEU A 520 -14.62 -14.36 -40.28
C LEU A 520 -14.10 -13.98 -41.68
N SER A 521 -14.80 -14.44 -42.74
CA SER A 521 -14.48 -14.10 -44.13
C SER A 521 -14.64 -12.60 -44.40
N GLU A 522 -15.69 -11.98 -43.85
CA GLU A 522 -15.98 -10.56 -44.00
C GLU A 522 -15.01 -9.68 -43.21
N GLN A 523 -14.64 -10.09 -41.98
CA GLN A 523 -13.71 -9.32 -41.12
C GLN A 523 -12.24 -9.48 -41.53
N LEU A 524 -11.85 -10.62 -42.08
CA LEU A 524 -10.47 -10.88 -42.47
C LEU A 524 -10.20 -10.55 -43.94
N GLY A 525 -11.23 -10.15 -44.71
CA GLY A 525 -11.11 -9.82 -46.15
C GLY A 525 -10.60 -10.99 -46.98
N MET A 526 -10.87 -12.22 -46.54
CA MET A 526 -10.53 -13.45 -47.29
C MET A 526 -11.73 -13.93 -48.09
N PRO A 527 -11.52 -14.41 -49.33
CA PRO A 527 -12.61 -14.90 -50.20
C PRO A 527 -13.34 -16.13 -49.63
#